data_d61e170e23e6772c2f966b25e48d26c9
#
_entry.id   d61e170e23e6772c2f966b25e48d26c9
#
_cell.length_a   1.000
_cell.length_b   1.000
_cell.length_c   1.000
_cell.angle_alpha   90.00
_cell.angle_beta   90.00
_cell.angle_gamma   90.00
#
_symmetry.space_group_name_H-M   'P 1'
#
loop_
_entity.id
_entity.type
_entity.pdbx_description
1 polymer ?
#
loop_
_entity_poly.entity_id
_entity_poly.type
_entity_poly.pdbx_seq_one_letter_code
_entity_poly.pdbx_strand_id
1 'polypeptide(L)'
;MVVRIRLSRLGCRNNPFYRVIVTDSKTTRDGKNLEVLGFYNPRSGKDSDKRMGLKLERVKYWLSVGAQPSDTVESLLFQAGLLPPPPIVTMEHQGGPWDKFPVDALNGHTLNQEQPANSDHKEDDGISPEAIFAIGLQVK
;
A
#
# COMPACT_ATOMS: atom_id res chain seq x y z
N MET A 1 7.67 -29.36 14.36
CA MET A 1 8.40 -28.08 14.29
C MET A 1 7.82 -27.22 13.18
N VAL A 2 7.31 -26.06 13.49
CA VAL A 2 6.84 -25.11 12.47
C VAL A 2 7.88 -24.00 12.37
N VAL A 3 8.53 -23.90 11.21
CA VAL A 3 9.52 -22.87 10.95
C VAL A 3 8.82 -21.62 10.43
N ARG A 4 9.18 -20.46 10.97
CA ARG A 4 8.64 -19.16 10.54
C ARG A 4 9.75 -18.20 10.15
N ILE A 5 9.47 -17.40 9.13
CA ILE A 5 10.31 -16.28 8.73
C ILE A 5 9.69 -15.01 9.29
N ARG A 6 10.42 -14.31 10.15
CA ARG A 6 9.91 -13.11 10.82
C ARG A 6 10.98 -12.05 11.02
N LEU A 7 10.55 -10.86 11.45
CA LEU A 7 11.44 -9.75 11.75
C LEU A 7 11.86 -9.77 13.22
N SER A 8 13.15 -9.70 13.47
CA SER A 8 13.72 -9.40 14.78
C SER A 8 14.07 -7.93 14.83
N ARG A 9 13.58 -7.21 15.85
CA ARG A 9 13.84 -5.78 16.01
C ARG A 9 15.17 -5.56 16.69
N LEU A 10 15.96 -4.69 16.09
CA LEU A 10 17.23 -4.19 16.59
C LEU A 10 17.23 -2.65 16.51
N GLY A 11 18.28 -2.02 17.01
CA GLY A 11 18.41 -0.57 16.96
C GLY A 11 17.83 0.13 18.17
N CYS A 12 17.79 1.46 18.11
CA CYS A 12 17.37 2.33 19.19
C CYS A 12 15.85 2.59 19.16
N ARG A 13 15.34 3.25 20.19
CA ARG A 13 13.92 3.59 20.33
C ARG A 13 13.36 4.35 19.11
N ASN A 14 14.10 5.33 18.60
CA ASN A 14 13.68 6.18 17.48
C ASN A 14 14.30 5.77 16.12
N ASN A 15 15.18 4.77 16.10
CA ASN A 15 15.85 4.28 14.89
C ASN A 15 15.75 2.76 14.82
N PRO A 16 14.57 2.23 14.43
CA PRO A 16 14.37 0.80 14.33
C PRO A 16 15.14 0.23 13.13
N PHE A 17 15.77 -0.91 13.38
CA PHE A 17 16.41 -1.73 12.37
C PHE A 17 15.92 -3.17 12.56
N TYR A 18 15.63 -3.86 11.48
CA TYR A 18 15.09 -5.21 11.54
C TYR A 18 16.00 -6.19 10.82
N ARG A 19 16.14 -7.37 11.39
CA ARG A 19 16.70 -8.55 10.72
C ARG A 19 15.59 -9.48 10.31
N VAL A 20 15.67 -9.99 9.08
CA VAL A 20 14.82 -11.07 8.61
C VAL A 20 15.46 -12.37 9.03
N ILE A 21 14.79 -13.09 9.91
CA ILE A 21 15.31 -14.32 10.54
C ILE A 21 14.38 -15.50 10.31
N VAL A 22 14.97 -16.68 10.30
CA VAL A 22 14.26 -17.97 10.32
C VAL A 22 14.32 -18.50 11.74
N THR A 23 13.18 -18.78 12.33
CA THR A 23 13.09 -19.34 13.67
C THR A 23 11.97 -20.37 13.79
N ASP A 24 12.02 -21.17 14.86
CA ASP A 24 10.87 -21.98 15.24
C ASP A 24 9.73 -21.09 15.76
N SER A 25 8.49 -21.48 15.47
CA SER A 25 7.28 -20.76 15.87
C SER A 25 7.18 -20.53 17.39
N LYS A 26 7.71 -21.45 18.20
CA LYS A 26 7.70 -21.38 19.66
C LYS A 26 8.77 -20.46 20.25
N THR A 27 9.78 -20.10 19.46
CA THR A 27 10.89 -19.25 19.93
C THR A 27 10.43 -17.80 20.11
N THR A 28 10.89 -17.15 21.16
CA THR A 28 10.64 -15.70 21.37
C THR A 28 11.24 -14.86 20.24
N ARG A 29 10.74 -13.64 20.05
CA ARG A 29 11.19 -12.74 18.98
C ARG A 29 12.70 -12.52 18.95
N ASP A 30 13.31 -12.37 20.12
CA ASP A 30 14.73 -12.08 20.30
C ASP A 30 15.54 -13.34 20.70
N GLY A 31 14.90 -14.52 20.62
CA GLY A 31 15.52 -15.79 20.95
C GLY A 31 16.45 -16.33 19.86
N LYS A 32 16.87 -17.56 20.04
CA LYS A 32 17.76 -18.25 19.11
C LYS A 32 17.10 -18.39 17.73
N ASN A 33 17.75 -17.87 16.72
CA ASN A 33 17.34 -18.02 15.33
C ASN A 33 18.13 -19.15 14.65
N LEU A 34 17.51 -19.80 13.68
CA LEU A 34 18.14 -20.83 12.85
C LEU A 34 19.09 -20.21 11.84
N GLU A 35 18.62 -19.16 11.14
CA GLU A 35 19.41 -18.46 10.13
C GLU A 35 18.95 -17.01 10.00
N VAL A 36 19.89 -16.13 9.59
CA VAL A 36 19.60 -14.73 9.25
C VAL A 36 19.58 -14.62 7.72
N LEU A 37 18.42 -14.27 7.17
CA LEU A 37 18.19 -14.15 5.72
C LEU A 37 18.53 -12.76 5.19
N GLY A 38 18.51 -11.75 6.05
CA GLY A 38 18.77 -10.39 5.61
C GLY A 38 18.40 -9.34 6.64
N PHE A 39 18.28 -8.12 6.17
CA PHE A 39 17.92 -6.98 7.00
C PHE A 39 16.88 -6.09 6.31
N TYR A 40 16.18 -5.32 7.11
CA TYR A 40 15.24 -4.31 6.68
C TYR A 40 15.36 -3.04 7.51
N ASN A 41 15.59 -1.92 6.86
CA ASN A 41 15.67 -0.60 7.48
C ASN A 41 14.55 0.30 6.96
N PRO A 42 13.49 0.57 7.72
CA PRO A 42 12.37 1.38 7.26
C PRO A 42 12.72 2.86 7.04
N ARG A 43 13.80 3.34 7.67
CA ARG A 43 14.19 4.77 7.64
C ARG A 43 15.18 5.15 6.55
N SER A 44 15.72 4.20 5.81
CA SER A 44 16.78 4.48 4.82
C SER A 44 16.31 5.17 3.53
N GLY A 45 15.14 5.79 3.54
CA GLY A 45 14.63 6.54 2.40
C GLY A 45 14.09 5.68 1.26
N LYS A 46 14.13 6.23 0.04
CA LYS A 46 13.58 5.57 -1.16
C LYS A 46 14.53 4.55 -1.80
N ASP A 47 15.79 4.55 -1.42
CA ASP A 47 16.79 3.64 -1.99
C ASP A 47 16.51 2.20 -1.54
N SER A 48 16.08 1.36 -2.46
CA SER A 48 15.76 -0.04 -2.21
C SER A 48 16.93 -0.82 -1.60
N ASP A 49 18.12 -0.61 -2.10
CA ASP A 49 19.33 -1.34 -1.69
C ASP A 49 19.77 -1.04 -0.26
N LYS A 50 19.56 0.21 0.18
CA LYS A 50 19.82 0.62 1.57
C LYS A 50 18.70 0.23 2.51
N ARG A 51 17.50 0.07 1.98
CA ARG A 51 16.30 -0.24 2.75
C ARG A 51 16.20 -1.72 3.09
N MET A 52 16.56 -2.58 2.16
CA MET A 52 16.39 -4.01 2.30
C MET A 52 17.52 -4.78 1.61
N GLY A 53 18.14 -5.69 2.34
CA GLY A 53 19.08 -6.66 1.79
C GLY A 53 18.65 -8.07 2.15
N LEU A 54 18.41 -8.90 1.16
CA LEU A 54 17.96 -10.29 1.34
C LEU A 54 18.88 -11.27 0.59
N LYS A 55 19.16 -12.40 1.21
CA LYS A 55 19.81 -13.55 0.58
C LYS A 55 18.75 -14.36 -0.16
N LEU A 56 18.51 -14.02 -1.43
CA LEU A 56 17.39 -14.55 -2.21
C LEU A 56 17.39 -16.07 -2.30
N GLU A 57 18.56 -16.67 -2.49
CA GLU A 57 18.69 -18.13 -2.59
C GLU A 57 18.28 -18.83 -1.29
N ARG A 58 18.70 -18.29 -0.15
CA ARG A 58 18.35 -18.86 1.14
C ARG A 58 16.87 -18.65 1.46
N VAL A 59 16.28 -17.53 1.09
CA VAL A 59 14.83 -17.32 1.23
C VAL A 59 14.06 -18.36 0.41
N LYS A 60 14.42 -18.57 -0.85
CA LYS A 60 13.80 -19.59 -1.71
C LYS A 60 13.92 -21.00 -1.12
N TYR A 61 15.08 -21.32 -0.58
CA TYR A 61 15.29 -22.59 0.09
C TYR A 61 14.33 -22.78 1.26
N TRP A 62 14.24 -21.81 2.16
CA TRP A 62 13.36 -21.91 3.32
C TRP A 62 11.88 -21.95 2.96
N LEU A 63 11.48 -21.21 1.92
CA LEU A 63 10.12 -21.30 1.39
C LEU A 63 9.83 -22.68 0.79
N SER A 64 10.77 -23.29 0.09
CA SER A 64 10.62 -24.65 -0.45
C SER A 64 10.53 -25.73 0.63
N VAL A 65 11.19 -25.52 1.76
CA VAL A 65 11.13 -26.42 2.93
C VAL A 65 9.80 -26.26 3.69
N GLY A 66 9.03 -25.19 3.43
CA GLY A 66 7.74 -24.95 4.05
C GLY A 66 7.78 -23.94 5.20
N ALA A 67 8.80 -23.09 5.27
CA ALA A 67 8.83 -22.00 6.23
C ALA A 67 7.72 -20.96 5.92
N GLN A 68 6.97 -20.59 6.93
CA GLN A 68 5.87 -19.64 6.79
C GLN A 68 6.36 -18.22 7.06
N PRO A 69 6.28 -17.31 6.09
CA PRO A 69 6.56 -15.90 6.33
C PRO A 69 5.45 -15.25 7.17
N SER A 70 5.80 -14.26 7.97
CA SER A 70 4.81 -13.39 8.60
C SER A 70 4.31 -12.34 7.59
N ASP A 71 3.14 -11.75 7.81
CA ASP A 71 2.48 -10.80 6.90
C ASP A 71 3.42 -9.66 6.46
N THR A 72 4.19 -9.12 7.41
CA THR A 72 5.18 -8.07 7.11
C THR A 72 6.32 -8.58 6.22
N VAL A 73 6.83 -9.80 6.51
CA VAL A 73 7.88 -10.42 5.68
C VAL A 73 7.34 -10.77 4.30
N GLU A 74 6.12 -11.25 4.21
CA GLU A 74 5.47 -11.55 2.94
C GLU A 74 5.42 -10.31 2.04
N SER A 75 5.04 -9.16 2.59
CA SER A 75 5.06 -7.88 1.87
C SER A 75 6.46 -7.49 1.41
N LEU A 76 7.49 -7.73 2.23
CA LEU A 76 8.89 -7.48 1.84
C LEU A 76 9.36 -8.43 0.73
N LEU A 77 8.99 -9.70 0.81
CA LEU A 77 9.32 -10.69 -0.22
C LEU A 77 8.60 -10.41 -1.55
N PHE A 78 7.40 -9.89 -1.47
CA PHE A 78 6.69 -9.39 -2.64
C PHE A 78 7.43 -8.21 -3.29
N GLN A 79 7.86 -7.22 -2.50
CA GLN A 79 8.67 -6.10 -3.00
C GLN A 79 10.00 -6.57 -3.63
N ALA A 80 10.57 -7.65 -3.11
CA ALA A 80 11.76 -8.28 -3.67
C ALA A 80 11.48 -9.17 -4.90
N GLY A 81 10.23 -9.31 -5.31
CA GLY A 81 9.82 -10.12 -6.46
C GLY A 81 9.88 -11.64 -6.25
N LEU A 82 9.92 -12.10 -4.99
CA LEU A 82 10.02 -13.53 -4.66
C LEU A 82 8.67 -14.21 -4.48
N LEU A 83 7.65 -13.47 -4.09
CA LEU A 83 6.30 -13.95 -3.87
C LEU A 83 5.30 -13.20 -4.74
N PRO A 84 4.21 -13.87 -5.15
CA PRO A 84 3.10 -13.17 -5.79
C PRO A 84 2.47 -12.17 -4.81
N PRO A 85 1.75 -11.16 -5.32
CA PRO A 85 1.04 -10.23 -4.46
C PRO A 85 0.10 -10.99 -3.53
N PRO A 86 0.06 -10.62 -2.25
CA PRO A 86 -0.91 -11.19 -1.34
C PRO A 86 -2.30 -10.96 -1.92
N PRO A 87 -3.22 -11.93 -1.78
CA PRO A 87 -4.59 -11.74 -2.22
C PRO A 87 -5.10 -10.45 -1.57
N ILE A 88 -5.54 -9.53 -2.40
CA ILE A 88 -6.24 -8.34 -1.92
C ILE A 88 -7.50 -8.89 -1.24
N VAL A 89 -7.42 -9.06 0.06
CA VAL A 89 -8.63 -9.19 0.86
C VAL A 89 -9.27 -7.81 0.74
N THR A 90 -10.09 -7.62 -0.29
CA THR A 90 -11.12 -6.61 -0.19
C THR A 90 -11.87 -7.01 1.07
N MET A 91 -11.59 -6.29 2.16
CA MET A 91 -12.54 -6.27 3.24
C MET A 91 -13.80 -5.73 2.57
N GLU A 92 -14.66 -6.65 2.12
CA GLU A 92 -16.05 -6.29 2.01
C GLU A 92 -16.36 -5.74 3.38
N HIS A 93 -16.44 -4.42 3.44
CA HIS A 93 -17.07 -3.76 4.56
C HIS A 93 -18.41 -4.48 4.66
N GLN A 94 -18.48 -5.44 5.58
CA GLN A 94 -19.79 -5.90 6.03
C GLN A 94 -20.38 -4.65 6.68
N GLY A 95 -21.09 -3.91 5.81
CA GLY A 95 -21.63 -2.62 6.15
C GLY A 95 -22.37 -2.74 7.47
N GLY A 96 -21.83 -2.10 8.48
CA GLY A 96 -22.56 -1.89 9.70
C GLY A 96 -23.88 -1.20 9.37
N PRO A 97 -24.81 -1.11 10.32
CA PRO A 97 -26.12 -0.45 10.11
C PRO A 97 -25.99 0.97 9.52
N TRP A 98 -24.80 1.58 9.63
CA TRP A 98 -24.49 2.94 9.19
C TRP A 98 -24.04 3.02 7.72
N ASP A 99 -23.58 1.91 7.12
CA ASP A 99 -23.05 1.90 5.76
C ASP A 99 -24.15 1.67 4.70
N LYS A 100 -25.37 1.42 5.14
CA LYS A 100 -26.50 1.22 4.21
C LYS A 100 -26.97 2.50 3.55
N PHE A 101 -26.64 3.63 4.11
CA PHE A 101 -27.03 4.94 3.59
C PHE A 101 -25.84 5.88 3.71
N PRO A 102 -25.05 6.02 2.66
CA PRO A 102 -24.04 7.07 2.62
C PRO A 102 -24.78 8.41 2.72
N VAL A 103 -24.62 9.05 3.86
CA VAL A 103 -25.18 10.37 4.12
C VAL A 103 -24.07 11.40 4.00
N ASP A 104 -24.38 12.53 3.40
CA ASP A 104 -23.51 13.67 3.43
C ASP A 104 -23.33 14.14 4.89
N ALA A 105 -22.09 14.18 5.33
CA ALA A 105 -21.73 14.54 6.70
C ALA A 105 -22.16 15.98 7.10
N LEU A 106 -22.42 16.83 6.11
CA LEU A 106 -22.83 18.21 6.33
C LEU A 106 -24.34 18.40 6.35
N ASN A 107 -25.08 17.69 5.51
CA ASN A 107 -26.51 17.92 5.30
C ASN A 107 -27.41 16.77 5.71
N GLY A 108 -26.85 15.60 6.08
CA GLY A 108 -27.63 14.43 6.46
C GLY A 108 -28.48 13.84 5.34
N HIS A 109 -28.30 14.26 4.10
CA HIS A 109 -29.00 13.74 2.94
C HIS A 109 -28.26 12.54 2.37
N THR A 110 -29.01 11.56 1.89
CA THR A 110 -28.44 10.39 1.20
C THR A 110 -27.80 10.83 -0.11
N LEU A 111 -26.56 10.38 -0.37
CA LEU A 111 -25.82 10.70 -1.58
C LEU A 111 -26.43 10.12 -2.87
N ASN A 112 -27.49 9.32 -2.75
CA ASN A 112 -28.21 8.73 -3.89
C ASN A 112 -29.36 9.58 -4.44
N GLN A 113 -29.54 10.79 -3.98
CA GLN A 113 -30.40 11.70 -4.71
C GLN A 113 -29.59 12.20 -5.91
N GLU A 114 -29.88 11.63 -7.06
CA GLU A 114 -29.59 12.28 -8.31
C GLU A 114 -30.12 13.72 -8.21
N GLN A 115 -29.23 14.64 -7.98
CA GLN A 115 -29.56 16.02 -8.23
C GLN A 115 -29.92 16.08 -9.70
N PRO A 116 -31.12 16.52 -10.07
CA PRO A 116 -31.36 16.83 -11.44
C PRO A 116 -30.26 17.79 -11.85
N ALA A 117 -29.48 17.39 -12.82
CA ALA A 117 -28.53 18.26 -13.45
C ALA A 117 -29.31 19.51 -13.83
N ASN A 118 -29.18 20.57 -13.05
CA ASN A 118 -29.54 21.87 -13.49
C ASN A 118 -28.57 22.19 -14.59
N SER A 119 -28.93 21.77 -15.76
CA SER A 119 -28.37 22.22 -17.03
C SER A 119 -28.87 23.65 -17.32
N ASP A 120 -28.87 24.49 -16.31
CA ASP A 120 -28.83 25.91 -16.49
C ASP A 120 -27.39 26.36 -16.60
N HIS A 121 -26.67 25.73 -17.51
CA HIS A 121 -25.68 26.45 -18.23
C HIS A 121 -26.45 27.47 -19.09
N LYS A 122 -26.72 28.59 -18.52
CA LYS A 122 -26.76 29.78 -19.34
C LYS A 122 -25.41 29.82 -20.04
N GLU A 123 -25.43 29.37 -21.25
CA GLU A 123 -24.40 29.70 -22.20
C GLU A 123 -24.24 31.21 -22.07
N ASP A 124 -23.09 31.61 -21.65
CA ASP A 124 -22.71 33.00 -21.68
C ASP A 124 -22.54 33.33 -23.15
N ASP A 125 -23.61 33.84 -23.75
CA ASP A 125 -23.72 34.22 -25.16
C ASP A 125 -22.79 35.37 -25.52
N GLY A 126 -21.66 35.49 -24.82
CA GLY A 126 -20.85 36.66 -24.91
C GLY A 126 -19.90 36.71 -26.08
N ILE A 127 -19.49 35.60 -26.66
CA ILE A 127 -18.41 35.65 -27.66
C ILE A 127 -18.76 34.70 -28.80
N SER A 128 -19.31 35.28 -29.88
CA SER A 128 -19.44 34.57 -31.13
C SER A 128 -18.06 34.24 -31.70
N PRO A 129 -17.87 33.07 -32.33
CA PRO A 129 -16.61 32.70 -32.95
C PRO A 129 -16.13 33.73 -34.00
N GLU A 130 -17.03 34.47 -34.56
CA GLU A 130 -16.72 35.56 -35.52
C GLU A 130 -16.01 36.73 -34.85
N ALA A 131 -16.38 37.08 -33.63
CA ALA A 131 -15.71 38.15 -32.90
C ALA A 131 -14.25 37.79 -32.55
N ILE A 132 -13.97 36.55 -32.25
CA ILE A 132 -12.61 36.07 -32.02
C ILE A 132 -11.80 36.07 -33.31
N PHE A 133 -12.42 35.79 -34.45
CA PHE A 133 -11.77 35.81 -35.75
C PHE A 133 -11.44 37.22 -36.20
N ALA A 134 -12.32 38.20 -35.93
CA ALA A 134 -12.09 39.61 -36.22
C ALA A 134 -10.93 40.20 -35.41
N ILE A 135 -10.76 39.79 -34.15
CA ILE A 135 -9.64 40.23 -33.31
C ILE A 135 -8.32 39.62 -33.82
N GLY A 136 -8.33 38.42 -34.29
CA GLY A 136 -7.14 37.72 -34.84
C GLY A 136 -6.62 38.36 -36.13
N LEU A 137 -7.46 38.96 -36.91
CA LEU A 137 -7.09 39.62 -38.19
C LEU A 137 -6.47 40.98 -38.00
N GLN A 138 -6.60 41.60 -36.85
CA GLN A 138 -6.04 42.94 -36.60
C GLN A 138 -4.63 42.91 -35.98
N VAL A 139 -4.15 41.77 -35.63
CA VAL A 139 -2.78 41.56 -35.16
C VAL A 139 -1.88 41.23 -36.34
N LYS A 140 -1.37 42.24 -37.00
CA LYS A 140 -0.26 42.11 -37.93
C LYS A 140 1.04 42.54 -37.26
#